data_fcae01d0c4696cfd86f5ced09341f58d
#
_entry.id   fcae01d0c4696cfd86f5ced09341f58d
#
_cell.length_a   1.000
_cell.length_b   1.000
_cell.length_c   1.000
_cell.angle_alpha   90.00
_cell.angle_beta   90.00
_cell.angle_gamma   90.00
#
_symmetry.space_group_name_H-M   'P 1'
#
loop_
_entity.id
_entity.type
_entity.pdbx_description
1 polymer ?
#
loop_
_entity_poly.entity_id
_entity_poly.type
_entity_poly.pdbx_seq_one_letter_code
_entity_poly.pdbx_strand_id
1 'polypeptide(L)'
;YKRQLMRHGIRREAIDEREFYPRLVLGDYMQAQFARMQNLAGERGHEIHVLARHKVTDIEIQAAAVRLRVSRPDAEEDAVFDHVVMATGHNWPDSTEIRPGYFVSPWPATVLKSIRNEPVGILGTSLSGIDALMTVATAHGMFYSDAAGDLQYQPAAGTEEFRACLL
;
A
#
# COMPACT_ATOMS: atom_id res chain seq x y z
N TYR A 1 -1.82 -2.99 -18.17
CA TYR A 1 -1.80 -1.73 -17.40
C TYR A 1 -2.71 -0.66 -18.04
N LYS A 2 -2.56 -0.36 -19.36
CA LYS A 2 -3.40 0.63 -20.07
C LYS A 2 -4.91 0.37 -19.91
N ARG A 3 -5.35 -0.91 -19.93
CA ARG A 3 -6.75 -1.28 -19.71
C ARG A 3 -7.26 -0.93 -18.32
N GLN A 4 -6.45 -1.06 -17.29
CA GLN A 4 -6.81 -0.67 -15.91
C GLN A 4 -6.92 0.85 -15.81
N LEU A 5 -5.98 1.62 -16.37
CA LEU A 5 -6.06 3.08 -16.44
C LEU A 5 -7.38 3.55 -17.04
N MET A 6 -7.79 2.95 -18.16
CA MET A 6 -9.08 3.28 -18.80
C MET A 6 -10.28 2.94 -17.91
N ARG A 7 -10.25 1.86 -17.13
CA ARG A 7 -11.30 1.51 -16.15
C ARG A 7 -11.41 2.54 -15.03
N HIS A 8 -10.30 3.21 -14.70
CA HIS A 8 -10.25 4.31 -13.74
C HIS A 8 -10.52 5.69 -14.38
N GLY A 9 -11.10 5.73 -15.56
CA GLY A 9 -11.56 6.95 -16.21
C GLY A 9 -10.48 7.74 -16.98
N ILE A 10 -9.27 7.20 -17.08
CA ILE A 10 -8.18 7.85 -17.82
C ILE A 10 -8.37 7.52 -19.30
N ARG A 11 -8.57 8.55 -20.13
CA ARG A 11 -8.72 8.40 -21.56
C ARG A 11 -7.46 7.83 -22.19
N ARG A 12 -7.61 6.98 -23.20
CA ARG A 12 -6.49 6.29 -23.86
C ARG A 12 -5.43 7.26 -24.41
N GLU A 13 -5.87 8.38 -24.93
CA GLU A 13 -5.03 9.43 -25.53
C GLU A 13 -4.24 10.23 -24.46
N ALA A 14 -4.73 10.22 -23.23
CA ALA A 14 -4.09 10.88 -22.07
C ALA A 14 -3.12 9.96 -21.32
N ILE A 15 -2.90 8.71 -21.80
CA ILE A 15 -1.95 7.79 -21.15
C ILE A 15 -0.54 8.12 -21.62
N ASP A 16 0.26 8.69 -20.72
CA ASP A 16 1.69 8.95 -20.91
C ASP A 16 2.54 7.97 -20.10
N GLU A 17 3.64 7.50 -20.66
CA GLU A 17 4.57 6.58 -19.99
C GLU A 17 5.39 7.27 -18.90
N ARG A 18 5.45 8.60 -18.91
CA ARG A 18 6.16 9.42 -17.92
C ARG A 18 5.26 9.90 -16.77
N GLU A 19 3.94 9.67 -16.88
CA GLU A 19 2.98 10.13 -15.90
C GLU A 19 2.91 9.17 -14.69
N PHE A 20 2.67 9.73 -13.51
CA PHE A 20 2.44 8.97 -12.29
C PHE A 20 0.94 8.71 -12.11
N TYR A 21 0.59 7.45 -12.07
CA TYR A 21 -0.80 7.00 -11.91
C TYR A 21 -1.07 6.51 -10.48
N PRO A 22 -2.33 6.61 -9.99
CA PRO A 22 -2.68 6.14 -8.66
C PRO A 22 -2.28 4.69 -8.41
N ARG A 23 -1.75 4.39 -7.23
CA ARG A 23 -1.33 3.02 -6.84
C ARG A 23 -2.44 1.99 -6.94
N LEU A 24 -3.70 2.41 -6.77
CA LEU A 24 -4.88 1.56 -6.95
C LEU A 24 -4.91 0.90 -8.33
N VAL A 25 -4.55 1.63 -9.38
CA VAL A 25 -4.47 1.10 -10.76
C VAL A 25 -3.42 0.00 -10.88
N LEU A 26 -2.28 0.15 -10.17
CA LEU A 26 -1.24 -0.89 -10.13
C LEU A 26 -1.75 -2.14 -9.40
N GLY A 27 -2.48 -1.97 -8.30
CA GLY A 27 -3.12 -3.08 -7.57
C GLY A 27 -4.05 -3.89 -8.48
N ASP A 28 -4.96 -3.23 -9.18
CA ASP A 28 -5.87 -3.88 -10.13
C ASP A 28 -5.13 -4.58 -11.29
N TYR A 29 -4.04 -3.98 -11.75
CA TYR A 29 -3.19 -4.60 -12.77
C TYR A 29 -2.56 -5.90 -12.25
N MET A 30 -1.96 -5.88 -11.06
CA MET A 30 -1.33 -7.06 -10.44
C MET A 30 -2.33 -8.18 -10.21
N GLN A 31 -3.53 -7.86 -9.72
CA GLN A 31 -4.62 -8.85 -9.57
C GLN A 31 -5.01 -9.48 -10.91
N ALA A 32 -5.15 -8.66 -11.96
CA ALA A 32 -5.48 -9.16 -13.28
C ALA A 32 -4.38 -10.05 -13.89
N GLN A 33 -3.08 -9.72 -13.64
CA GLN A 33 -1.96 -10.56 -14.06
C GLN A 33 -1.94 -11.88 -13.29
N PHE A 34 -2.17 -11.84 -11.99
CA PHE A 34 -2.25 -13.06 -11.17
C PHE A 34 -3.34 -14.01 -11.66
N ALA A 35 -4.56 -13.51 -11.87
CA ALA A 35 -5.66 -14.31 -12.40
C ALA A 35 -5.32 -14.91 -13.80
N ARG A 36 -4.67 -14.13 -14.66
CA ARG A 36 -4.21 -14.63 -15.96
C ARG A 36 -3.18 -15.75 -15.82
N MET A 37 -2.23 -15.62 -14.89
CA MET A 37 -1.21 -16.65 -14.67
C MET A 37 -1.81 -17.93 -14.10
N GLN A 38 -2.82 -17.84 -13.22
CA GLN A 38 -3.56 -19.00 -12.74
C GLN A 38 -4.24 -19.77 -13.88
N ASN A 39 -4.91 -19.06 -14.79
CA ASN A 39 -5.54 -19.68 -15.94
C ASN A 39 -4.52 -20.39 -16.86
N LEU A 40 -3.41 -19.71 -17.17
CA LEU A 40 -2.34 -20.30 -17.98
C LEU A 40 -1.70 -21.53 -17.33
N ALA A 41 -1.55 -21.54 -16.03
CA ALA A 41 -1.03 -22.68 -15.29
C ALA A 41 -2.02 -23.86 -15.38
N GLY A 42 -3.31 -23.62 -15.17
CA GLY A 42 -4.35 -24.62 -15.32
C GLY A 42 -4.41 -25.22 -16.72
N GLU A 43 -4.31 -24.39 -17.78
CA GLU A 43 -4.23 -24.85 -19.18
C GLU A 43 -3.03 -25.77 -19.45
N ARG A 44 -1.95 -25.65 -18.64
CA ARG A 44 -0.75 -26.48 -18.72
C ARG A 44 -0.75 -27.67 -17.75
N GLY A 45 -1.87 -27.90 -17.08
CA GLY A 45 -2.03 -29.03 -16.14
C GLY A 45 -1.42 -28.79 -14.75
N HIS A 46 -1.08 -27.55 -14.40
CA HIS A 46 -0.65 -27.19 -13.06
C HIS A 46 -1.86 -26.87 -12.17
N GLU A 47 -1.85 -27.36 -10.95
CA GLU A 47 -2.86 -27.05 -9.95
C GLU A 47 -2.37 -25.89 -9.07
N ILE A 48 -3.17 -24.84 -8.90
CA ILE A 48 -2.84 -23.68 -8.08
C ILE A 48 -3.95 -23.46 -7.05
N HIS A 49 -3.59 -23.56 -5.77
CA HIS A 49 -4.48 -23.25 -4.66
C HIS A 49 -4.14 -21.88 -4.07
N VAL A 50 -5.13 -20.99 -4.00
CA VAL A 50 -4.99 -19.69 -3.33
C VAL A 50 -5.76 -19.71 -2.02
N LEU A 51 -5.03 -19.76 -0.94
CA LEU A 51 -5.57 -19.87 0.41
C LEU A 51 -5.67 -18.49 1.05
N ALA A 52 -6.69 -17.72 0.67
CA ALA A 52 -6.97 -16.43 1.30
C ALA A 52 -7.32 -16.61 2.80
N ARG A 53 -6.97 -15.62 3.62
CA ARG A 53 -7.18 -15.64 5.09
C ARG A 53 -6.46 -16.79 5.82
N HIS A 54 -5.41 -17.33 5.22
CA HIS A 54 -4.50 -18.25 5.88
C HIS A 54 -3.21 -17.48 6.19
N LYS A 55 -2.75 -17.56 7.43
CA LYS A 55 -1.53 -16.89 7.91
C LYS A 55 -0.51 -17.97 8.28
N VAL A 56 0.63 -17.95 7.61
CA VAL A 56 1.79 -18.76 8.05
C VAL A 56 2.34 -18.12 9.32
N THR A 57 2.38 -18.88 10.41
CA THR A 57 2.81 -18.43 11.73
C THR A 57 4.18 -18.98 12.11
N ASP A 58 4.59 -20.09 11.49
CA ASP A 58 5.88 -20.71 11.74
C ASP A 58 6.39 -21.47 10.51
N ILE A 59 7.71 -21.58 10.36
CA ILE A 59 8.40 -22.31 9.28
C ILE A 59 9.48 -23.16 9.90
N GLU A 60 9.40 -24.48 9.67
CA GLU A 60 10.41 -25.45 10.09
C GLU A 60 11.06 -26.10 8.88
N ILE A 61 12.39 -25.94 8.76
CA ILE A 61 13.17 -26.57 7.70
C ILE A 61 13.55 -27.99 8.15
N GLN A 62 13.10 -28.98 7.40
CA GLN A 62 13.42 -30.40 7.62
C GLN A 62 14.42 -30.87 6.56
N ALA A 63 14.99 -32.08 6.74
CA ALA A 63 16.06 -32.60 5.87
C ALA A 63 15.63 -32.70 4.38
N ALA A 64 14.35 -32.98 4.09
CA ALA A 64 13.84 -33.17 2.72
C ALA A 64 12.56 -32.38 2.42
N ALA A 65 12.12 -31.51 3.32
CA ALA A 65 10.87 -30.79 3.19
C ALA A 65 10.86 -29.53 4.05
N VAL A 66 9.87 -28.68 3.85
CA VAL A 66 9.61 -27.51 4.69
C VAL A 66 8.21 -27.63 5.27
N ARG A 67 8.10 -27.62 6.59
CA ARG A 67 6.81 -27.61 7.28
C ARG A 67 6.41 -26.18 7.60
N LEU A 68 5.19 -25.82 7.24
CA LEU A 68 4.57 -24.54 7.59
C LEU A 68 3.46 -24.79 8.62
N ARG A 69 3.43 -23.98 9.66
CA ARG A 69 2.25 -23.86 10.50
C ARG A 69 1.36 -22.75 9.96
N VAL A 70 0.12 -23.10 9.70
CA VAL A 70 -0.85 -22.21 9.05
C VAL A 70 -2.04 -21.99 9.97
N SER A 71 -2.27 -20.76 10.36
CA SER A 71 -3.45 -20.33 11.11
C SER A 71 -4.53 -19.84 10.16
N ARG A 72 -5.74 -20.30 10.37
CA ARG A 72 -6.97 -19.86 9.72
C ARG A 72 -8.03 -19.51 10.78
N PRO A 73 -9.17 -18.83 10.44
CA PRO A 73 -10.11 -18.34 11.42
C PRO A 73 -10.59 -19.37 12.46
N ASP A 74 -10.68 -20.64 12.08
CA ASP A 74 -11.30 -21.68 12.91
C ASP A 74 -10.33 -22.80 13.34
N ALA A 75 -9.06 -22.79 12.89
CA ALA A 75 -8.11 -23.84 13.18
C ALA A 75 -6.66 -23.43 12.88
N GLU A 76 -5.73 -24.22 13.44
CA GLU A 76 -4.34 -24.27 13.00
C GLU A 76 -4.06 -25.63 12.37
N GLU A 77 -3.25 -25.65 11.34
CA GLU A 77 -2.83 -26.87 10.65
C GLU A 77 -1.37 -26.80 10.21
N ASP A 78 -0.72 -27.93 10.13
CA ASP A 78 0.61 -28.06 9.55
C ASP A 78 0.50 -28.53 8.10
N ALA A 79 1.22 -27.89 7.19
CA ALA A 79 1.33 -28.27 5.79
C ALA A 79 2.81 -28.47 5.43
N VAL A 80 3.10 -29.49 4.63
CA VAL A 80 4.46 -29.87 4.24
C VAL A 80 4.63 -29.64 2.75
N PHE A 81 5.76 -29.05 2.37
CA PHE A 81 6.09 -28.68 1.00
C PHE A 81 7.53 -29.06 0.66
N ASP A 82 7.79 -29.37 -0.61
CA ASP A 82 9.15 -29.58 -1.10
C ASP A 82 9.94 -28.27 -1.15
N HIS A 83 9.27 -27.18 -1.52
CA HIS A 83 9.86 -25.85 -1.63
C HIS A 83 8.93 -24.77 -1.10
N VAL A 84 9.49 -23.74 -0.47
CA VAL A 84 8.77 -22.56 0.00
C VAL A 84 9.46 -21.30 -0.49
N VAL A 85 8.70 -20.39 -1.07
CA VAL A 85 9.16 -19.04 -1.45
C VAL A 85 8.53 -18.03 -0.51
N MET A 86 9.36 -17.31 0.24
CA MET A 86 8.89 -16.23 1.12
C MET A 86 8.67 -14.94 0.31
N ALA A 87 7.42 -14.57 0.14
CA ALA A 87 7.01 -13.34 -0.56
C ALA A 87 6.03 -12.52 0.32
N THR A 88 6.43 -12.29 1.57
CA THR A 88 5.57 -11.74 2.63
C THR A 88 5.28 -10.25 2.49
N GLY A 89 5.94 -9.55 1.55
CA GLY A 89 5.81 -8.11 1.42
C GLY A 89 6.44 -7.34 2.59
N HIS A 90 5.93 -6.15 2.87
CA HIS A 90 6.40 -5.33 3.97
C HIS A 90 5.86 -5.83 5.31
N ASN A 91 6.72 -5.87 6.32
CA ASN A 91 6.32 -6.04 7.70
C ASN A 91 5.97 -4.66 8.27
N TRP A 92 4.69 -4.45 8.55
CA TRP A 92 4.21 -3.20 9.16
C TRP A 92 4.33 -3.31 10.69
N PRO A 93 4.81 -2.28 11.39
CA PRO A 93 4.81 -2.29 12.85
C PRO A 93 3.36 -2.31 13.37
N ASP A 94 3.14 -2.97 14.49
CA ASP A 94 1.82 -3.04 15.16
C ASP A 94 1.33 -1.66 15.61
N SER A 95 2.27 -0.76 15.95
CA SER A 95 2.00 0.64 16.24
C SER A 95 2.90 1.53 15.41
N THR A 96 2.32 2.54 14.78
CA THR A 96 3.07 3.56 14.04
C THR A 96 3.49 4.70 14.95
N GLU A 97 2.72 5.02 15.99
CA GLU A 97 3.05 6.01 17.01
C GLU A 97 3.77 5.33 18.18
N ILE A 98 5.09 5.45 18.24
CA ILE A 98 5.93 4.85 19.29
C ILE A 98 6.17 5.77 20.49
N ARG A 99 5.91 7.05 20.33
CA ARG A 99 5.88 8.09 21.37
C ARG A 99 4.84 9.11 20.97
N PRO A 100 4.23 9.85 21.91
CA PRO A 100 3.28 10.91 21.59
C PRO A 100 3.83 11.86 20.51
N GLY A 101 3.15 11.96 19.38
CA GLY A 101 3.54 12.79 18.24
C GLY A 101 4.68 12.22 17.36
N TYR A 102 5.23 11.04 17.65
CA TYR A 102 6.30 10.44 16.84
C TYR A 102 5.87 9.16 16.15
N PHE A 103 5.71 9.23 14.83
CA PHE A 103 5.28 8.15 13.97
C PHE A 103 6.47 7.59 13.17
N VAL A 104 6.70 6.28 13.22
CA VAL A 104 7.79 5.60 12.49
C VAL A 104 7.41 5.20 11.07
N SER A 105 6.13 5.28 10.74
CA SER A 105 5.60 4.88 9.43
C SER A 105 4.44 5.78 9.03
N PRO A 106 4.32 6.16 7.73
CA PRO A 106 3.14 6.86 7.22
C PRO A 106 1.92 5.92 7.04
N TRP A 107 2.06 4.65 7.36
CA TRP A 107 1.02 3.65 7.15
C TRP A 107 0.59 2.97 8.45
N PRO A 108 -0.72 2.75 8.65
CA PRO A 108 -1.81 3.13 7.75
C PRO A 108 -2.05 4.64 7.75
N ALA A 109 -2.35 5.23 6.59
CA ALA A 109 -2.56 6.67 6.42
C ALA A 109 -3.65 7.28 7.33
N THR A 110 -4.58 6.46 7.81
CA THR A 110 -5.64 6.87 8.75
C THR A 110 -5.09 7.41 10.07
N VAL A 111 -3.93 6.91 10.52
CA VAL A 111 -3.27 7.37 11.75
C VAL A 111 -2.77 8.81 11.58
N LEU A 112 -2.18 9.13 10.43
CA LEU A 112 -1.69 10.48 10.15
C LEU A 112 -2.81 11.52 10.02
N LYS A 113 -4.02 11.10 9.62
CA LYS A 113 -5.19 11.99 9.54
C LYS A 113 -5.70 12.45 10.90
N SER A 114 -5.29 11.79 11.98
CA SER A 114 -5.65 12.18 13.36
C SER A 114 -4.69 13.20 13.97
N ILE A 115 -3.60 13.55 13.29
CA ILE A 115 -2.67 14.59 13.74
C ILE A 115 -3.43 15.91 13.85
N ARG A 116 -3.20 16.61 14.95
CA ARG A 116 -3.90 17.86 15.28
C ARG A 116 -3.37 19.02 14.45
N ASN A 117 -4.02 20.18 14.59
CA ASN A 117 -3.58 21.46 14.01
C ASN A 117 -2.30 21.95 14.71
N GLU A 118 -1.15 21.42 14.29
CA GLU A 118 0.17 21.70 14.86
C GLU A 118 1.27 21.53 13.81
N PRO A 119 2.48 22.04 14.02
CA PRO A 119 3.61 21.83 13.13
C PRO A 119 4.03 20.36 13.04
N VAL A 120 4.23 19.85 11.83
CA VAL A 120 4.60 18.47 11.53
C VAL A 120 5.92 18.43 10.78
N GLY A 121 6.92 17.74 11.34
CA GLY A 121 8.17 17.42 10.67
C GLY A 121 8.12 16.03 10.04
N ILE A 122 8.50 15.90 8.78
CA ILE A 122 8.55 14.64 8.06
C ILE A 122 10.00 14.37 7.68
N LEU A 123 10.58 13.30 8.23
CA LEU A 123 11.95 12.90 7.92
C LEU A 123 12.01 12.10 6.62
N GLY A 124 12.71 12.67 5.64
CA GLY A 124 12.92 12.06 4.33
C GLY A 124 12.02 12.62 3.24
N THR A 125 12.59 12.73 2.03
CA THR A 125 11.98 13.37 0.85
C THR A 125 11.63 12.36 -0.26
N SER A 126 11.61 11.06 0.06
CA SER A 126 11.21 10.00 -0.87
C SER A 126 9.68 9.93 -1.05
N LEU A 127 9.21 9.03 -1.90
CA LEU A 127 7.79 8.84 -2.17
C LEU A 127 6.94 8.68 -0.90
N SER A 128 7.46 7.97 0.13
CA SER A 128 6.74 7.81 1.40
C SER A 128 6.64 9.13 2.18
N GLY A 129 7.67 9.99 2.11
CA GLY A 129 7.62 11.33 2.69
C GLY A 129 6.58 12.21 1.99
N ILE A 130 6.52 12.15 0.66
CA ILE A 130 5.49 12.85 -0.13
C ILE A 130 4.09 12.32 0.19
N ASP A 131 3.91 11.00 0.28
CA ASP A 131 2.63 10.39 0.66
C ASP A 131 2.19 10.85 2.07
N ALA A 132 3.13 10.93 3.03
CA ALA A 132 2.86 11.44 4.37
C ALA A 132 2.44 12.91 4.33
N LEU A 133 3.21 13.76 3.62
CA LEU A 133 2.88 15.17 3.45
C LEU A 133 1.49 15.37 2.85
N MET A 134 1.18 14.68 1.76
CA MET A 134 -0.13 14.75 1.11
C MET A 134 -1.26 14.30 2.03
N THR A 135 -1.00 13.27 2.85
CA THR A 135 -2.00 12.75 3.80
C THR A 135 -2.31 13.77 4.89
N VAL A 136 -1.30 14.36 5.54
CA VAL A 136 -1.53 15.34 6.59
C VAL A 136 -2.06 16.65 6.02
N ALA A 137 -1.57 17.10 4.87
CA ALA A 137 -2.05 18.33 4.23
C ALA A 137 -3.54 18.22 3.84
N THR A 138 -3.96 17.09 3.24
CA THR A 138 -5.37 16.89 2.87
C THR A 138 -6.31 16.68 4.08
N ALA A 139 -5.78 16.35 5.25
CA ALA A 139 -6.56 16.34 6.49
C ALA A 139 -6.80 17.76 7.06
N HIS A 140 -5.96 18.73 6.69
CA HIS A 140 -6.01 20.10 7.21
C HIS A 140 -6.39 21.15 6.16
N GLY A 141 -6.69 20.74 4.94
CA GLY A 141 -7.05 21.67 3.85
C GLY A 141 -7.28 20.96 2.53
N MET A 142 -7.27 21.71 1.46
CA MET A 142 -7.47 21.18 0.11
C MET A 142 -6.48 21.78 -0.89
N PHE A 143 -6.13 20.98 -1.89
CA PHE A 143 -5.42 21.44 -3.07
C PHE A 143 -6.42 21.80 -4.17
N TYR A 144 -6.15 22.88 -4.88
CA TYR A 144 -6.92 23.30 -6.06
C TYR A 144 -5.98 23.89 -7.11
N SER A 145 -6.41 23.88 -8.37
CA SER A 145 -5.68 24.59 -9.43
C SER A 145 -6.24 25.99 -9.59
N ASP A 146 -5.37 26.98 -9.63
CA ASP A 146 -5.76 28.37 -9.91
C ASP A 146 -6.03 28.58 -11.42
N ALA A 147 -6.34 29.84 -11.78
CA ALA A 147 -6.67 30.18 -13.17
C ALA A 147 -5.47 30.00 -14.14
N ALA A 148 -4.25 30.00 -13.67
CA ALA A 148 -3.05 29.72 -14.45
C ALA A 148 -2.75 28.23 -14.58
N GLY A 149 -3.47 27.37 -13.83
CA GLY A 149 -3.27 25.94 -13.76
C GLY A 149 -2.25 25.51 -12.69
N ASP A 150 -1.76 26.46 -11.88
CA ASP A 150 -0.81 26.15 -10.81
C ASP A 150 -1.52 25.55 -9.59
N LEU A 151 -0.87 24.57 -8.97
CA LEU A 151 -1.40 23.90 -7.78
C LEU A 151 -1.24 24.81 -6.56
N GLN A 152 -2.36 25.13 -5.93
CA GLN A 152 -2.44 25.92 -4.72
C GLN A 152 -2.96 25.08 -3.56
N TYR A 153 -2.66 25.49 -2.32
CA TYR A 153 -3.18 24.87 -1.11
C TYR A 153 -3.98 25.88 -0.30
N GLN A 154 -5.18 25.49 0.10
CA GLN A 154 -6.05 26.28 0.95
C GLN A 154 -6.24 25.56 2.29
N PRO A 155 -5.76 26.12 3.42
CA PRO A 155 -6.05 25.60 4.74
C PRO A 155 -7.55 25.60 5.03
N ALA A 156 -8.02 24.57 5.75
CA ALA A 156 -9.37 24.56 6.30
C ALA A 156 -9.49 25.54 7.47
N ALA A 157 -10.70 25.99 7.76
CA ALA A 157 -10.94 26.83 8.93
C ALA A 157 -10.56 26.09 10.22
N GLY A 158 -9.85 26.75 11.12
CA GLY A 158 -9.36 26.15 12.39
C GLY A 158 -8.08 25.34 12.25
N THR A 159 -7.37 25.45 11.12
CA THR A 159 -6.06 24.78 10.91
C THR A 159 -4.92 25.78 10.65
N GLU A 160 -5.01 26.95 11.25
CA GLU A 160 -4.09 28.06 11.02
C GLU A 160 -2.68 27.81 11.57
N GLU A 161 -2.55 26.90 12.55
CA GLU A 161 -1.25 26.52 13.14
C GLU A 161 -0.58 25.36 12.40
N PHE A 162 -1.32 24.65 11.56
CA PHE A 162 -0.75 23.56 10.78
C PHE A 162 0.36 24.05 9.86
N ARG A 163 1.49 23.40 9.97
CA ARG A 163 2.65 23.55 9.07
C ARG A 163 3.24 22.17 8.84
N ALA A 164 3.63 21.84 7.64
CA ALA A 164 4.34 20.61 7.35
C ALA A 164 5.68 20.92 6.67
N CYS A 165 6.73 20.28 7.13
CA CYS A 165 8.08 20.43 6.61
C CYS A 165 8.69 19.06 6.30
N LEU A 166 9.21 18.90 5.09
CA LEU A 166 10.06 17.78 4.70
C LEU A 166 11.52 18.10 5.08
N LEU A 167 12.17 17.21 5.80
CA LEU A 167 13.53 17.35 6.34
C LEU A 167 14.48 16.34 5.70
#